data_cbe2b6b7e4824316b17ed65726dcd360
#
_entry.id   cbe2b6b7e4824316b17ed65726dcd360
#
_cell.length_a   1.000
_cell.length_b   1.000
_cell.length_c   1.000
_cell.angle_alpha   90.00
_cell.angle_beta   90.00
_cell.angle_gamma   90.00
#
_symmetry.space_group_name_H-M   'P 1'
#
loop_
_entity.id
_entity.type
_entity.pdbx_description
1 polymer ?
#
loop_
_entity_poly.entity_id
_entity_poly.type
_entity_poly.pdbx_seq_one_letter_code
_entity_poly.pdbx_strand_id
1 'polypeptide(L)'
;IAQFVDLALNQSFTALQYNHQQTSERLLLTAAENTHLPQLSLTSEVGKERKNTYSTAYQDHYQEGIEGGVNMAWTLPTGANLSASYTHDYGRSLGLQPLGVSTDYRRTEVTSAELTQPLLQRHPIDQQRLPIEAARLQWQAYEAQGHLLNLGGVREALLGVVDYQSMVDQVALNQQAVEYSHYRVQVAQNLLLAGRVTQSEVSSAELDWYQRQGQLLKVQGDLQLLLGRLSSQLQVGYTVDLQPMPSMVQLTQCLAQGEGKTLGVNAHPQMTQASAQVSRLQKQHQLTRYDLWPKANLFYRYSGTHSSTVEDTIERSVGISFSYTPTQWQTRANQAISRNTWLNARYDLDATRKTLENENYLRSQQQQLLERQSDLALQLVALAEKTYGQQLLRFEEGVASAASVRDAHNQWQETQMSLLDEHTQWLQNRIHLNYAQGREMHFLACLP
;
A
#
# COMPACT_ATOMS: atom_id res chain seq x y z
N ILE A 1 5.05 20.60 -11.33
CA ILE A 1 4.44 19.26 -11.34
C ILE A 1 5.42 18.22 -10.83
N ALA A 2 6.68 18.19 -11.31
CA ALA A 2 7.68 17.27 -10.78
C ALA A 2 7.80 17.35 -9.25
N GLN A 3 7.84 18.57 -8.70
CA GLN A 3 7.82 18.80 -7.25
C GLN A 3 6.51 18.33 -6.60
N PHE A 4 5.36 18.49 -7.26
CA PHE A 4 4.07 18.02 -6.76
C PHE A 4 4.00 16.50 -6.68
N VAL A 5 4.49 15.82 -7.72
CA VAL A 5 4.60 14.34 -7.75
C VAL A 5 5.59 13.86 -6.69
N ASP A 6 6.73 14.53 -6.54
CA ASP A 6 7.75 14.18 -5.53
C ASP A 6 7.21 14.36 -4.10
N LEU A 7 6.48 15.43 -3.83
CA LEU A 7 5.78 15.65 -2.56
C LEU A 7 4.72 14.57 -2.29
N ALA A 8 3.93 14.21 -3.31
CA ALA A 8 2.92 13.17 -3.19
C ALA A 8 3.54 11.80 -2.88
N LEU A 9 4.70 11.49 -3.45
CA LEU A 9 5.41 10.22 -3.26
C LEU A 9 6.16 10.14 -1.93
N ASN A 10 6.74 11.25 -1.47
CA ASN A 10 7.67 11.22 -0.33
C ASN A 10 7.08 11.74 0.97
N GLN A 11 6.05 12.59 0.92
CA GLN A 11 5.49 13.23 2.12
C GLN A 11 4.05 12.83 2.43
N SER A 12 3.38 12.03 1.58
CA SER A 12 2.04 11.54 1.90
C SER A 12 2.07 10.59 3.11
N PHE A 13 1.02 10.60 3.93
CA PHE A 13 0.87 9.65 5.06
C PHE A 13 1.02 8.20 4.61
N THR A 14 0.51 7.87 3.42
CA THR A 14 0.61 6.54 2.83
C THR A 14 2.06 6.14 2.57
N ALA A 15 2.88 7.07 2.04
CA ALA A 15 4.30 6.84 1.81
C ALA A 15 5.08 6.67 3.12
N LEU A 16 4.81 7.52 4.11
CA LEU A 16 5.43 7.41 5.43
C LEU A 16 5.05 6.11 6.14
N GLN A 17 3.78 5.74 6.12
CA GLN A 17 3.30 4.48 6.68
C GLN A 17 3.95 3.28 5.98
N TYR A 18 4.05 3.32 4.66
CA TYR A 18 4.73 2.29 3.88
C TYR A 18 6.21 2.14 4.28
N ASN A 19 6.95 3.24 4.42
CA ASN A 19 8.37 3.22 4.79
C ASN A 19 8.59 2.60 6.18
N HIS A 20 7.74 2.93 7.16
CA HIS A 20 7.80 2.31 8.48
C HIS A 20 7.50 0.81 8.44
N GLN A 21 6.48 0.42 7.69
CA GLN A 21 6.12 -0.99 7.54
C GLN A 21 7.18 -1.76 6.73
N GLN A 22 7.80 -1.15 5.72
CA GLN A 22 8.92 -1.72 4.98
C GLN A 22 10.10 -2.03 5.91
N THR A 23 10.41 -1.12 6.82
CA THR A 23 11.45 -1.35 7.83
C THR A 23 11.10 -2.54 8.71
N SER A 24 9.84 -2.66 9.14
CA SER A 24 9.36 -3.78 9.95
C SER A 24 9.47 -5.13 9.21
N GLU A 25 9.05 -5.19 7.95
CA GLU A 25 9.14 -6.41 7.13
C GLU A 25 10.61 -6.81 6.86
N ARG A 26 11.49 -5.84 6.69
CA ARG A 26 12.93 -6.07 6.56
C ARG A 26 13.53 -6.65 7.85
N LEU A 27 13.12 -6.14 9.01
CA LEU A 27 13.53 -6.67 10.30
C LEU A 27 13.02 -8.10 10.51
N LEU A 28 11.79 -8.41 10.09
CA LEU A 28 11.24 -9.76 10.13
C LEU A 28 12.04 -10.72 9.23
N LEU A 29 12.44 -10.30 8.04
CA LEU A 29 13.31 -11.08 7.17
C LEU A 29 14.68 -11.32 7.84
N THR A 30 15.30 -10.27 8.38
CA THR A 30 16.58 -10.37 9.08
C THR A 30 16.47 -11.29 10.30
N ALA A 31 15.38 -11.22 11.05
CA ALA A 31 15.11 -12.11 12.17
C ALA A 31 14.97 -13.58 11.72
N ALA A 32 14.26 -13.82 10.60
CA ALA A 32 14.12 -15.14 10.01
C ALA A 32 15.47 -15.71 9.52
N GLU A 33 16.29 -14.90 8.88
CA GLU A 33 17.65 -15.30 8.42
C GLU A 33 18.60 -15.58 9.59
N ASN A 34 18.44 -14.88 10.70
CA ASN A 34 19.26 -15.02 11.89
C ASN A 34 18.78 -16.11 12.86
N THR A 35 17.73 -16.88 12.54
CA THR A 35 17.27 -18.01 13.37
C THR A 35 18.33 -19.08 13.62
N HIS A 36 19.37 -19.12 12.78
CA HIS A 36 20.50 -20.04 12.95
C HIS A 36 21.60 -19.51 13.88
N LEU A 37 21.48 -18.30 14.40
CA LEU A 37 22.43 -17.78 15.37
C LEU A 37 22.10 -18.30 16.77
N PRO A 38 23.13 -18.58 17.61
CA PRO A 38 22.88 -18.96 18.98
C PRO A 38 22.22 -17.84 19.76
N GLN A 39 21.16 -18.19 20.49
CA GLN A 39 20.46 -17.27 21.38
C GLN A 39 20.97 -17.49 22.80
N LEU A 40 21.43 -16.44 23.43
CA LEU A 40 21.85 -16.40 24.81
C LEU A 40 20.81 -15.67 25.65
N SER A 41 20.39 -16.28 26.75
CA SER A 41 19.52 -15.65 27.73
C SER A 41 20.12 -15.72 29.11
N LEU A 42 20.01 -14.63 29.84
CA LEU A 42 20.38 -14.55 31.25
C LEU A 42 19.08 -14.53 32.05
N THR A 43 19.01 -15.41 33.03
CA THR A 43 17.85 -15.50 33.94
C THR A 43 18.32 -15.26 35.36
N SER A 44 17.54 -14.52 36.13
CA SER A 44 17.74 -14.38 37.57
C SER A 44 16.38 -14.38 38.25
N GLU A 45 16.23 -15.21 39.23
CA GLU A 45 15.00 -15.34 40.00
C GLU A 45 15.31 -15.24 41.49
N VAL A 46 14.50 -14.48 42.20
CA VAL A 46 14.55 -14.39 43.67
C VAL A 46 13.19 -14.84 44.18
N GLY A 47 13.20 -15.93 44.91
CA GLY A 47 11.96 -16.55 45.32
C GLY A 47 11.94 -16.97 46.79
N LYS A 48 10.73 -17.10 47.30
CA LYS A 48 10.43 -17.72 48.58
C LYS A 48 9.35 -18.78 48.37
N GLU A 49 9.66 -20.00 48.71
CA GLU A 49 8.72 -21.13 48.62
C GLU A 49 8.44 -21.70 50.02
N ARG A 50 7.18 -22.00 50.30
CA ARG A 50 6.75 -22.73 51.46
C ARG A 50 6.08 -24.01 51.01
N LYS A 51 6.69 -25.14 51.40
CA LYS A 51 6.18 -26.47 51.07
C LYS A 51 5.81 -27.21 52.34
N ASN A 52 4.55 -27.53 52.51
CA ASN A 52 4.04 -28.33 53.59
C ASN A 52 3.92 -29.79 53.13
N THR A 53 4.63 -30.70 53.78
CA THR A 53 4.53 -32.12 53.48
C THR A 53 3.86 -32.83 54.65
N TYR A 54 2.72 -33.46 54.38
CA TYR A 54 2.01 -34.32 55.33
C TYR A 54 2.40 -35.77 55.08
N SER A 55 3.32 -36.29 55.90
CA SER A 55 3.64 -37.69 55.96
C SER A 55 3.43 -38.19 57.40
N THR A 56 4.09 -39.24 57.89
CA THR A 56 3.98 -39.71 59.26
C THR A 56 4.37 -38.66 60.31
N ALA A 57 4.99 -37.54 59.91
CA ALA A 57 5.25 -36.39 60.76
C ALA A 57 5.03 -35.11 59.89
N TYR A 58 4.40 -34.06 60.47
CA TYR A 58 4.27 -32.76 59.83
C TYR A 58 5.65 -32.13 59.65
N GLN A 59 6.00 -31.81 58.38
CA GLN A 59 7.21 -31.08 58.05
C GLN A 59 6.83 -29.82 57.25
N ASP A 60 7.20 -28.67 57.79
CA ASP A 60 7.05 -27.38 57.15
C ASP A 60 8.43 -26.96 56.61
N HIS A 61 8.57 -26.92 55.32
CA HIS A 61 9.79 -26.50 54.66
C HIS A 61 9.60 -25.10 54.09
N TYR A 62 10.43 -24.18 54.52
CA TYR A 62 10.52 -22.83 54.00
C TYR A 62 11.83 -22.68 53.26
N GLN A 63 11.77 -22.34 52.00
CA GLN A 63 12.93 -22.14 51.15
C GLN A 63 12.93 -20.72 50.61
N GLU A 64 14.01 -19.99 50.81
CA GLU A 64 14.28 -18.71 50.14
C GLU A 64 15.60 -18.82 49.41
N GLY A 65 15.65 -18.27 48.19
CA GLY A 65 16.84 -18.41 47.37
C GLY A 65 16.91 -17.40 46.23
N ILE A 66 18.11 -17.35 45.68
CA ILE A 66 18.44 -16.61 44.49
C ILE A 66 18.96 -17.60 43.46
N GLU A 67 18.30 -17.73 42.34
CA GLU A 67 18.74 -18.50 41.20
C GLU A 67 19.25 -17.56 40.11
N GLY A 68 20.41 -17.85 39.56
CA GLY A 68 20.97 -17.14 38.39
C GLY A 68 21.38 -18.17 37.35
N GLY A 69 21.04 -17.90 36.09
CA GLY A 69 21.34 -18.83 35.00
C GLY A 69 21.73 -18.17 33.69
N VAL A 70 22.50 -18.91 32.92
CA VAL A 70 22.84 -18.60 31.52
C VAL A 70 22.33 -19.74 30.66
N ASN A 71 21.48 -19.45 29.69
CA ASN A 71 20.96 -20.46 28.79
C ASN A 71 21.39 -20.11 27.38
N MET A 72 21.83 -21.11 26.62
CA MET A 72 22.12 -20.99 25.17
C MET A 72 21.20 -21.95 24.42
N ALA A 73 20.54 -21.46 23.42
CA ALA A 73 19.78 -22.26 22.47
C ALA A 73 20.30 -22.00 21.06
N TRP A 74 20.61 -23.05 20.32
CA TRP A 74 21.14 -22.95 18.97
C TRP A 74 20.51 -23.98 18.06
N THR A 75 19.86 -23.51 17.01
CA THR A 75 19.31 -24.36 15.96
C THR A 75 20.27 -24.40 14.78
N LEU A 76 20.87 -25.54 14.55
CA LEU A 76 21.85 -25.76 13.47
C LEU A 76 21.17 -25.86 12.10
N PRO A 77 21.85 -25.51 10.99
CA PRO A 77 21.29 -25.63 9.64
C PRO A 77 20.87 -27.06 9.25
N THR A 78 21.38 -28.08 9.95
CA THR A 78 21.00 -29.48 9.81
C THR A 78 19.65 -29.83 10.44
N GLY A 79 19.02 -28.88 11.15
CA GLY A 79 17.83 -29.10 11.95
C GLY A 79 18.11 -29.65 13.37
N ALA A 80 19.37 -29.84 13.74
CA ALA A 80 19.72 -30.18 15.10
C ALA A 80 19.53 -28.98 16.03
N ASN A 81 19.03 -29.25 17.23
CA ASN A 81 18.93 -28.27 18.32
C ASN A 81 20.00 -28.57 19.36
N LEU A 82 20.84 -27.61 19.63
CA LEU A 82 21.80 -27.63 20.75
C LEU A 82 21.30 -26.64 21.80
N SER A 83 21.05 -27.13 22.98
CA SER A 83 20.82 -26.30 24.17
C SER A 83 21.92 -26.56 25.20
N ALA A 84 22.36 -25.51 25.85
CA ALA A 84 23.26 -25.58 26.99
C ALA A 84 22.78 -24.61 28.05
N SER A 85 22.80 -25.04 29.31
CA SER A 85 22.45 -24.16 30.43
C SER A 85 23.43 -24.35 31.58
N TYR A 86 23.68 -23.27 32.27
CA TYR A 86 24.33 -23.21 33.55
C TYR A 86 23.43 -22.44 34.50
N THR A 87 23.04 -23.08 35.61
CA THR A 87 22.24 -22.44 36.66
C THR A 87 23.00 -22.55 37.99
N HIS A 88 22.98 -21.46 38.72
CA HIS A 88 23.52 -21.36 40.06
C HIS A 88 22.39 -20.95 41.00
N ASP A 89 22.09 -21.86 41.93
CA ASP A 89 21.09 -21.65 42.97
C ASP A 89 21.78 -21.54 44.34
N TYR A 90 21.49 -20.44 45.02
CA TYR A 90 21.90 -20.23 46.40
C TYR A 90 20.66 -20.01 47.24
N GLY A 91 20.38 -20.99 48.14
CA GLY A 91 19.17 -20.95 48.91
C GLY A 91 19.40 -21.29 50.39
N ARG A 92 18.50 -20.82 51.22
CA ARG A 92 18.36 -21.16 52.63
C ARG A 92 17.08 -21.94 52.81
N SER A 93 17.19 -23.15 53.32
CA SER A 93 16.03 -23.94 53.73
C SER A 93 15.90 -23.99 55.24
N LEU A 94 14.69 -23.77 55.70
CA LEU A 94 14.28 -23.88 57.09
C LEU A 94 13.33 -25.07 57.17
N GLY A 95 13.77 -26.14 57.84
CA GLY A 95 12.90 -27.29 58.14
C GLY A 95 12.42 -27.22 59.58
N LEU A 96 11.13 -27.19 59.79
CA LEU A 96 10.50 -27.37 61.10
C LEU A 96 10.28 -28.87 61.29
N GLN A 97 11.08 -29.47 62.12
CA GLN A 97 10.94 -30.87 62.57
C GLN A 97 10.33 -30.89 63.98
N PRO A 98 9.70 -31.99 64.40
CA PRO A 98 9.09 -32.08 65.74
C PRO A 98 10.05 -31.85 66.92
N LEU A 99 11.36 -31.90 66.69
CA LEU A 99 12.41 -31.77 67.70
C LEU A 99 13.34 -30.58 67.52
N GLY A 100 13.01 -29.61 66.58
CA GLY A 100 13.82 -28.44 66.43
C GLY A 100 13.75 -27.81 65.02
N VAL A 101 14.38 -26.64 64.85
CA VAL A 101 14.52 -25.92 63.58
C VAL A 101 15.87 -26.27 62.97
N SER A 102 15.91 -26.89 61.81
CA SER A 102 17.16 -27.02 61.06
C SER A 102 17.24 -25.89 60.04
N THR A 103 18.37 -25.19 60.00
CA THR A 103 18.68 -24.19 58.98
C THR A 103 19.79 -24.77 58.13
N ASP A 104 19.52 -24.91 56.83
CA ASP A 104 20.51 -25.44 55.90
C ASP A 104 20.74 -24.44 54.77
N TYR A 105 21.99 -24.16 54.44
CA TYR A 105 22.39 -23.32 53.30
C TYR A 105 22.80 -24.23 52.17
N ARG A 106 22.09 -24.13 51.07
CA ARG A 106 22.32 -24.95 49.90
C ARG A 106 22.87 -24.07 48.77
N ARG A 107 23.96 -24.50 48.21
CA ARG A 107 24.48 -24.01 46.94
C ARG A 107 24.41 -25.16 45.95
N THR A 108 23.75 -24.93 44.82
CA THR A 108 23.63 -25.93 43.78
C THR A 108 23.99 -25.30 42.45
N GLU A 109 24.87 -25.95 41.73
CA GLU A 109 25.27 -25.60 40.38
C GLU A 109 24.84 -26.73 39.45
N VAL A 110 24.05 -26.37 38.41
CA VAL A 110 23.61 -27.34 37.41
C VAL A 110 24.12 -26.90 36.05
N THR A 111 24.89 -27.79 35.42
CA THR A 111 25.32 -27.60 34.03
C THR A 111 24.61 -28.64 33.19
N SER A 112 23.89 -28.21 32.16
CA SER A 112 23.25 -29.12 31.22
C SER A 112 23.60 -28.79 29.78
N ALA A 113 23.69 -29.85 28.95
CA ALA A 113 23.80 -29.70 27.49
C ALA A 113 22.98 -30.80 26.83
N GLU A 114 22.17 -30.42 25.87
CA GLU A 114 21.35 -31.34 25.09
C GLU A 114 21.52 -31.06 23.58
N LEU A 115 21.85 -32.10 22.83
CA LEU A 115 21.86 -32.08 21.38
C LEU A 115 20.76 -33.02 20.89
N THR A 116 19.83 -32.46 20.12
CA THR A 116 18.70 -33.21 19.55
C THR A 116 18.74 -33.11 18.03
N GLN A 117 18.87 -34.23 17.31
CA GLN A 117 18.85 -34.32 15.86
C GLN A 117 17.58 -35.03 15.40
N PRO A 118 16.67 -34.34 14.67
CA PRO A 118 15.52 -35.00 14.05
C PRO A 118 15.96 -36.01 12.96
N LEU A 119 15.38 -37.23 13.00
CA LEU A 119 15.70 -38.31 12.07
C LEU A 119 14.62 -38.58 11.02
N LEU A 120 13.34 -38.55 11.40
CA LEU A 120 12.22 -38.95 10.56
C LEU A 120 11.46 -37.77 9.94
N GLN A 121 11.70 -36.56 10.38
CA GLN A 121 11.13 -35.42 9.69
C GLN A 121 11.83 -35.34 8.34
N ARG A 122 11.04 -35.59 7.30
CA ARG A 122 11.50 -35.59 5.90
C ARG A 122 12.05 -34.21 5.59
N HIS A 123 13.36 -34.05 5.69
CA HIS A 123 14.11 -32.82 5.59
C HIS A 123 14.00 -31.88 6.81
N PRO A 124 14.70 -32.16 7.94
CA PRO A 124 14.87 -31.18 9.01
C PRO A 124 15.39 -29.83 8.49
N ILE A 125 16.14 -29.87 7.40
CA ILE A 125 16.61 -28.68 6.67
C ILE A 125 15.43 -27.87 6.10
N ASP A 126 14.40 -28.52 5.54
CA ASP A 126 13.24 -27.80 4.97
C ASP A 126 12.42 -27.08 6.02
N GLN A 127 12.29 -27.62 7.23
CA GLN A 127 11.57 -26.95 8.32
C GLN A 127 12.20 -25.62 8.74
N GLN A 128 13.49 -25.46 8.53
CA GLN A 128 14.21 -24.24 8.83
C GLN A 128 14.29 -23.31 7.61
N ARG A 129 14.46 -23.90 6.43
CA ARG A 129 14.59 -23.17 5.17
C ARG A 129 13.24 -22.57 4.73
N LEU A 130 12.14 -23.30 4.88
CA LEU A 130 10.82 -22.83 4.40
C LEU A 130 10.33 -21.55 5.10
N PRO A 131 10.51 -21.33 6.42
CA PRO A 131 10.18 -20.06 7.05
C PRO A 131 11.01 -18.90 6.50
N ILE A 132 12.30 -19.10 6.24
CA ILE A 132 13.18 -18.08 5.65
C ILE A 132 12.73 -17.75 4.21
N GLU A 133 12.45 -18.77 3.40
CA GLU A 133 11.91 -18.59 2.05
C GLU A 133 10.55 -17.88 2.09
N ALA A 134 9.69 -18.22 3.04
CA ALA A 134 8.40 -17.54 3.22
C ALA A 134 8.58 -16.07 3.60
N ALA A 135 9.54 -15.74 4.47
CA ALA A 135 9.87 -14.37 4.83
C ALA A 135 10.44 -13.58 3.63
N ARG A 136 11.29 -14.20 2.80
CA ARG A 136 11.78 -13.59 1.55
C ARG A 136 10.67 -13.30 0.56
N LEU A 137 9.74 -14.23 0.39
CA LEU A 137 8.57 -14.05 -0.48
C LEU A 137 7.64 -12.96 0.07
N GLN A 138 7.49 -12.86 1.39
CA GLN A 138 6.76 -11.78 2.04
C GLN A 138 7.42 -10.43 1.76
N TRP A 139 8.74 -10.34 1.88
CA TRP A 139 9.50 -9.14 1.53
C TRP A 139 9.31 -8.75 0.06
N GLN A 140 9.42 -9.71 -0.87
CA GLN A 140 9.18 -9.46 -2.31
C GLN A 140 7.76 -8.98 -2.59
N ALA A 141 6.76 -9.56 -1.92
CA ALA A 141 5.38 -9.08 -2.03
C ALA A 141 5.25 -7.63 -1.54
N TYR A 142 5.98 -7.29 -0.50
CA TYR A 142 5.98 -5.95 0.08
C TYR A 142 6.69 -4.93 -0.82
N GLU A 143 7.83 -5.28 -1.41
CA GLU A 143 8.49 -4.45 -2.44
C GLU A 143 7.57 -4.18 -3.64
N ALA A 144 6.89 -5.22 -4.14
CA ALA A 144 5.91 -5.06 -5.21
C ALA A 144 4.73 -4.16 -4.81
N GLN A 145 4.29 -4.22 -3.56
CA GLN A 145 3.29 -3.31 -3.01
C GLN A 145 3.79 -1.86 -2.99
N GLY A 146 5.05 -1.62 -2.67
CA GLY A 146 5.66 -0.29 -2.74
C GLY A 146 5.67 0.28 -4.15
N HIS A 147 6.01 -0.54 -5.13
CA HIS A 147 5.91 -0.13 -6.54
C HIS A 147 4.46 0.21 -6.94
N LEU A 148 3.48 -0.54 -6.45
CA LEU A 148 2.05 -0.23 -6.67
C LEU A 148 1.63 1.09 -6.04
N LEU A 149 2.06 1.35 -4.81
CA LEU A 149 1.76 2.61 -4.11
C LEU A 149 2.39 3.79 -4.84
N ASN A 150 3.63 3.65 -5.31
CA ASN A 150 4.29 4.68 -6.09
C ASN A 150 3.56 4.93 -7.42
N LEU A 151 3.23 3.88 -8.18
CA LEU A 151 2.45 4.02 -9.42
C LEU A 151 1.07 4.63 -9.17
N GLY A 152 0.41 4.22 -8.08
CA GLY A 152 -0.87 4.78 -7.66
C GLY A 152 -0.76 6.25 -7.26
N GLY A 153 0.26 6.62 -6.49
CA GLY A 153 0.53 7.99 -6.10
C GLY A 153 0.81 8.91 -7.30
N VAL A 154 1.64 8.45 -8.24
CA VAL A 154 1.88 9.18 -9.51
C VAL A 154 0.60 9.33 -10.32
N ARG A 155 -0.21 8.26 -10.44
CA ARG A 155 -1.52 8.33 -11.12
C ARG A 155 -2.43 9.38 -10.50
N GLU A 156 -2.63 9.36 -9.18
CA GLU A 156 -3.49 10.32 -8.48
C GLU A 156 -2.97 11.76 -8.62
N ALA A 157 -1.67 11.96 -8.51
CA ALA A 157 -1.05 13.27 -8.70
C ALA A 157 -1.29 13.80 -10.14
N LEU A 158 -1.11 12.95 -11.15
CA LEU A 158 -1.32 13.33 -12.54
C LEU A 158 -2.80 13.61 -12.85
N LEU A 159 -3.73 12.83 -12.30
CA LEU A 159 -5.16 13.10 -12.42
C LEU A 159 -5.50 14.45 -11.78
N GLY A 160 -4.97 14.74 -10.58
CA GLY A 160 -5.17 16.03 -9.93
C GLY A 160 -4.62 17.21 -10.75
N VAL A 161 -3.50 17.04 -11.43
CA VAL A 161 -2.92 18.02 -12.35
C VAL A 161 -3.82 18.27 -13.57
N VAL A 162 -4.33 17.21 -14.19
CA VAL A 162 -5.25 17.30 -15.34
C VAL A 162 -6.54 18.00 -14.93
N ASP A 163 -7.11 17.64 -13.78
CA ASP A 163 -8.32 18.28 -13.25
C ASP A 163 -8.11 19.77 -12.97
N TYR A 164 -6.96 20.11 -12.37
CA TYR A 164 -6.60 21.50 -12.11
C TYR A 164 -6.48 22.31 -13.40
N GLN A 165 -5.75 21.81 -14.41
CA GLN A 165 -5.58 22.50 -15.67
C GLN A 165 -6.91 22.65 -16.41
N SER A 166 -7.75 21.61 -16.40
CA SER A 166 -9.10 21.67 -16.96
C SER A 166 -9.94 22.78 -16.31
N MET A 167 -9.89 22.89 -14.97
CA MET A 167 -10.59 23.96 -14.25
C MET A 167 -10.05 25.35 -14.57
N VAL A 168 -8.73 25.51 -14.71
CA VAL A 168 -8.10 26.78 -15.11
C VAL A 168 -8.57 27.19 -16.49
N ASP A 169 -8.56 26.28 -17.47
CA ASP A 169 -9.03 26.55 -18.84
C ASP A 169 -10.55 26.86 -18.86
N GLN A 170 -11.36 26.17 -18.00
CA GLN A 170 -12.79 26.51 -17.85
C GLN A 170 -13.00 27.90 -17.28
N VAL A 171 -12.20 28.34 -16.30
CA VAL A 171 -12.26 29.71 -15.76
C VAL A 171 -11.96 30.71 -16.89
N ALA A 172 -10.91 30.48 -17.70
CA ALA A 172 -10.54 31.34 -18.79
C ALA A 172 -11.66 31.46 -19.86
N LEU A 173 -12.27 30.33 -20.23
CA LEU A 173 -13.40 30.33 -21.18
C LEU A 173 -14.63 31.06 -20.62
N ASN A 174 -14.96 30.85 -19.34
CA ASN A 174 -16.08 31.58 -18.71
C ASN A 174 -15.79 33.08 -18.56
N GLN A 175 -14.53 33.47 -18.33
CA GLN A 175 -14.13 34.87 -18.28
C GLN A 175 -14.32 35.54 -19.64
N GLN A 176 -13.91 34.89 -20.73
CA GLN A 176 -14.17 35.37 -22.10
C GLN A 176 -15.68 35.52 -22.37
N ALA A 177 -16.50 34.59 -21.87
CA ALA A 177 -17.94 34.65 -21.97
C ALA A 177 -18.54 35.88 -21.25
N VAL A 178 -18.04 36.19 -20.05
CA VAL A 178 -18.45 37.38 -19.29
C VAL A 178 -18.05 38.66 -20.04
N GLU A 179 -16.83 38.75 -20.55
CA GLU A 179 -16.36 39.91 -21.32
C GLU A 179 -17.19 40.15 -22.59
N TYR A 180 -17.49 39.08 -23.32
CA TYR A 180 -18.35 39.17 -24.51
C TYR A 180 -19.79 39.60 -24.16
N SER A 181 -20.39 39.02 -23.11
CA SER A 181 -21.75 39.38 -22.69
C SER A 181 -21.81 40.83 -22.19
N HIS A 182 -20.77 41.32 -21.50
CA HIS A 182 -20.67 42.73 -21.12
C HIS A 182 -20.58 43.67 -22.33
N TYR A 183 -19.73 43.34 -23.33
CA TYR A 183 -19.67 44.07 -24.59
C TYR A 183 -21.04 44.14 -25.26
N ARG A 184 -21.81 43.05 -25.27
CA ARG A 184 -23.18 43.03 -25.82
C ARG A 184 -24.13 43.99 -25.09
N VAL A 185 -24.03 44.10 -23.76
CA VAL A 185 -24.82 45.08 -22.98
C VAL A 185 -24.52 46.49 -23.45
N GLN A 186 -23.24 46.85 -23.64
CA GLN A 186 -22.81 48.16 -24.12
C GLN A 186 -23.35 48.46 -25.52
N VAL A 187 -23.30 47.50 -26.43
CA VAL A 187 -23.85 47.60 -27.79
C VAL A 187 -25.37 47.80 -27.73
N ALA A 188 -26.08 47.02 -26.94
CA ALA A 188 -27.55 47.16 -26.79
C ALA A 188 -27.96 48.52 -26.23
N GLN A 189 -27.23 49.04 -25.22
CA GLN A 189 -27.46 50.39 -24.67
C GLN A 189 -27.24 51.48 -25.72
N ASN A 190 -26.16 51.39 -26.52
CA ASN A 190 -25.90 52.37 -27.61
C ASN A 190 -26.99 52.33 -28.70
N LEU A 191 -27.48 51.12 -29.02
CA LEU A 191 -28.56 50.94 -29.99
C LEU A 191 -29.91 51.45 -29.45
N LEU A 192 -30.17 51.34 -28.16
CA LEU A 192 -31.34 51.93 -27.50
C LEU A 192 -31.31 53.44 -27.59
N LEU A 193 -30.16 54.08 -27.33
CA LEU A 193 -29.98 55.52 -27.47
C LEU A 193 -30.21 55.99 -28.94
N ALA A 194 -29.87 55.13 -29.88
CA ALA A 194 -30.13 55.37 -31.31
C ALA A 194 -31.58 55.05 -31.76
N GLY A 195 -32.44 54.60 -30.85
CA GLY A 195 -33.83 54.21 -31.10
C GLY A 195 -34.00 52.93 -31.94
N ARG A 196 -32.98 52.10 -32.07
CA ARG A 196 -32.96 50.90 -32.92
C ARG A 196 -33.36 49.61 -32.23
N VAL A 197 -33.33 49.57 -30.87
CA VAL A 197 -33.73 48.42 -30.06
C VAL A 197 -34.65 48.88 -28.94
N THR A 198 -35.33 47.91 -28.31
CA THR A 198 -36.25 48.16 -27.18
C THR A 198 -35.53 48.03 -25.83
N GLN A 199 -36.08 48.61 -24.77
CA GLN A 199 -35.61 48.44 -23.40
C GLN A 199 -35.59 46.96 -22.98
N SER A 200 -36.51 46.14 -23.49
CA SER A 200 -36.59 44.71 -23.25
C SER A 200 -35.34 43.96 -23.77
N GLU A 201 -34.78 44.40 -24.89
CA GLU A 201 -33.55 43.79 -25.45
C GLU A 201 -32.33 44.14 -24.62
N VAL A 202 -32.23 45.35 -24.06
CA VAL A 202 -31.17 45.73 -23.12
C VAL A 202 -31.28 44.89 -21.84
N SER A 203 -32.48 44.78 -21.26
CA SER A 203 -32.69 43.96 -20.06
C SER A 203 -32.38 42.48 -20.29
N SER A 204 -32.64 41.96 -21.49
CA SER A 204 -32.25 40.58 -21.86
C SER A 204 -30.73 40.41 -21.94
N ALA A 205 -30.01 41.40 -22.47
CA ALA A 205 -28.55 41.37 -22.52
C ALA A 205 -27.92 41.45 -21.11
N GLU A 206 -28.47 42.29 -20.22
CA GLU A 206 -28.06 42.42 -18.83
C GLU A 206 -28.30 41.11 -18.06
N LEU A 207 -29.44 40.43 -18.27
CA LEU A 207 -29.76 39.16 -17.66
C LEU A 207 -28.73 38.11 -18.07
N ASP A 208 -28.38 37.98 -19.34
CA ASP A 208 -27.36 37.06 -19.85
C ASP A 208 -25.98 37.35 -19.21
N TRP A 209 -25.60 38.62 -19.10
CA TRP A 209 -24.36 39.02 -18.46
C TRP A 209 -24.29 38.61 -16.98
N TYR A 210 -25.34 38.86 -16.20
CA TYR A 210 -25.39 38.40 -14.80
C TYR A 210 -25.38 36.87 -14.66
N GLN A 211 -26.02 36.14 -15.55
CA GLN A 211 -25.98 34.68 -15.59
C GLN A 211 -24.56 34.19 -15.86
N ARG A 212 -23.83 34.80 -16.79
CA ARG A 212 -22.41 34.45 -17.09
C ARG A 212 -21.48 34.78 -15.89
N GLN A 213 -21.71 35.90 -15.21
CA GLN A 213 -20.98 36.22 -13.99
C GLN A 213 -21.21 35.17 -12.91
N GLY A 214 -22.46 34.76 -12.70
CA GLY A 214 -22.79 33.71 -11.75
C GLY A 214 -22.08 32.37 -12.06
N GLN A 215 -22.02 32.03 -13.37
CA GLN A 215 -21.31 30.81 -13.79
C GLN A 215 -19.81 30.92 -13.57
N LEU A 216 -19.20 32.07 -13.85
CA LEU A 216 -17.77 32.30 -13.58
C LEU A 216 -17.43 32.16 -12.09
N LEU A 217 -18.25 32.80 -11.22
CA LEU A 217 -18.05 32.66 -9.77
C LEU A 217 -18.17 31.23 -9.27
N LYS A 218 -19.09 30.44 -9.83
CA LYS A 218 -19.23 29.02 -9.52
C LYS A 218 -17.97 28.24 -9.89
N VAL A 219 -17.47 28.39 -11.12
CA VAL A 219 -16.25 27.66 -11.58
C VAL A 219 -15.01 28.09 -10.79
N GLN A 220 -14.89 29.38 -10.42
CA GLN A 220 -13.83 29.87 -9.54
C GLN A 220 -13.92 29.23 -8.14
N GLY A 221 -15.13 29.08 -7.60
CA GLY A 221 -15.35 28.37 -6.34
C GLY A 221 -14.97 26.89 -6.43
N ASP A 222 -15.32 26.20 -7.51
CA ASP A 222 -14.98 24.80 -7.75
C ASP A 222 -13.46 24.62 -7.88
N LEU A 223 -12.74 25.55 -8.51
CA LEU A 223 -11.27 25.56 -8.57
C LEU A 223 -10.64 25.70 -7.19
N GLN A 224 -11.18 26.58 -6.32
CA GLN A 224 -10.68 26.71 -4.94
C GLN A 224 -10.92 25.45 -4.13
N LEU A 225 -12.07 24.79 -4.30
CA LEU A 225 -12.35 23.50 -3.64
C LEU A 225 -11.41 22.39 -4.12
N LEU A 226 -11.09 22.36 -5.42
CA LEU A 226 -10.13 21.41 -5.97
C LEU A 226 -8.73 21.65 -5.38
N LEU A 227 -8.26 22.90 -5.32
CA LEU A 227 -6.99 23.26 -4.68
C LEU A 227 -6.96 22.84 -3.20
N GLY A 228 -8.05 23.02 -2.48
CA GLY A 228 -8.19 22.58 -1.09
C GLY A 228 -8.07 21.04 -0.96
N ARG A 229 -8.64 20.28 -1.86
CA ARG A 229 -8.51 18.81 -1.89
C ARG A 229 -7.08 18.37 -2.20
N LEU A 230 -6.45 18.98 -3.22
CA LEU A 230 -5.07 18.66 -3.59
C LEU A 230 -4.08 19.00 -2.46
N SER A 231 -4.23 20.15 -1.81
CA SER A 231 -3.39 20.53 -0.67
C SER A 231 -3.58 19.60 0.53
N SER A 232 -4.80 19.15 0.78
CA SER A 232 -5.10 18.16 1.83
C SER A 232 -4.44 16.80 1.55
N GLN A 233 -4.46 16.34 0.29
CA GLN A 233 -3.81 15.09 -0.10
C GLN A 233 -2.28 15.17 0.04
N LEU A 234 -1.68 16.32 -0.23
CA LEU A 234 -0.24 16.54 -0.15
C LEU A 234 0.24 16.98 1.24
N GLN A 235 -0.68 17.28 2.16
CA GLN A 235 -0.36 17.85 3.49
C GLN A 235 0.44 19.16 3.43
N VAL A 236 0.37 19.87 2.33
CA VAL A 236 0.96 21.20 2.16
C VAL A 236 -0.09 22.24 2.55
N GLY A 237 0.32 23.31 3.23
CA GLY A 237 -0.61 24.39 3.62
C GLY A 237 -1.37 24.97 2.43
N TYR A 238 -2.45 25.70 2.70
CA TYR A 238 -3.46 26.19 1.75
C TYR A 238 -2.95 27.05 0.55
N THR A 239 -1.66 27.24 0.40
CA THR A 239 -1.04 28.05 -0.65
C THR A 239 -0.20 27.19 -1.58
N VAL A 240 -0.83 26.28 -2.33
CA VAL A 240 -0.17 25.65 -3.46
C VAL A 240 -0.32 26.61 -4.65
N ASP A 241 0.70 27.42 -4.88
CA ASP A 241 0.80 28.22 -6.11
C ASP A 241 1.36 27.31 -7.21
N LEU A 242 0.45 26.71 -7.97
CA LEU A 242 0.83 25.91 -9.13
C LEU A 242 1.20 26.88 -10.25
N GLN A 243 2.48 26.82 -10.67
CA GLN A 243 2.94 27.63 -11.82
C GLN A 243 2.07 27.40 -13.05
N PRO A 244 1.95 28.41 -13.94
CA PRO A 244 1.16 28.27 -15.18
C PRO A 244 1.60 27.03 -15.95
N MET A 245 0.65 26.13 -16.17
CA MET A 245 0.88 24.90 -16.92
C MET A 245 0.61 25.10 -18.42
N PRO A 246 1.18 24.23 -19.28
CA PRO A 246 0.81 24.19 -20.68
C PRO A 246 -0.69 23.93 -20.80
N SER A 247 -1.33 24.55 -21.82
CA SER A 247 -2.75 24.30 -22.08
C SER A 247 -3.06 22.81 -22.30
N MET A 248 -4.30 22.39 -22.07
CA MET A 248 -4.73 21.00 -22.30
C MET A 248 -4.36 20.49 -23.69
N VAL A 249 -4.40 21.34 -24.72
CA VAL A 249 -3.99 20.99 -26.08
C VAL A 249 -2.50 20.66 -26.17
N GLN A 250 -1.65 21.42 -25.49
CA GLN A 250 -0.19 21.15 -25.45
C GLN A 250 0.13 19.88 -24.66
N LEU A 251 -0.59 19.63 -23.57
CA LEU A 251 -0.46 18.40 -22.79
C LEU A 251 -0.85 17.16 -23.60
N THR A 252 -1.96 17.22 -24.36
CA THR A 252 -2.39 16.11 -25.22
C THR A 252 -1.38 15.84 -26.33
N GLN A 253 -0.82 16.86 -26.98
CA GLN A 253 0.19 16.69 -28.02
C GLN A 253 1.49 16.07 -27.49
N CYS A 254 1.95 16.48 -26.32
CA CYS A 254 3.15 15.94 -25.73
C CYS A 254 2.98 14.46 -25.34
N LEU A 255 1.83 14.11 -24.78
CA LEU A 255 1.55 12.75 -24.34
C LEU A 255 1.26 11.77 -25.49
N ALA A 256 0.80 12.26 -26.62
CA ALA A 256 0.66 11.46 -27.83
C ALA A 256 2.02 10.99 -28.38
N GLN A 257 3.12 11.73 -28.13
CA GLN A 257 4.47 11.41 -28.62
C GLN A 257 5.26 10.44 -27.73
N GLY A 258 4.83 10.22 -26.49
CA GLY A 258 5.56 9.41 -25.49
C GLY A 258 5.09 7.95 -25.44
N GLU A 259 5.34 7.13 -26.44
CA GLU A 259 5.10 5.68 -26.36
C GLU A 259 6.21 4.97 -25.58
N GLY A 260 6.01 4.79 -24.29
CA GLY A 260 6.85 3.92 -23.45
C GLY A 260 6.61 2.43 -23.74
N LYS A 261 7.63 1.60 -23.47
CA LYS A 261 7.58 0.15 -23.64
C LYS A 261 6.49 -0.48 -22.76
N THR A 262 5.53 -1.20 -23.35
CA THR A 262 4.50 -1.93 -22.59
C THR A 262 5.14 -3.04 -21.79
N LEU A 263 5.01 -3.01 -20.48
CA LEU A 263 5.22 -4.16 -19.63
C LEU A 263 4.00 -5.09 -19.82
N GLY A 264 4.22 -6.37 -20.15
CA GLY A 264 3.11 -7.32 -20.23
C GLY A 264 2.42 -7.48 -18.86
N VAL A 265 1.17 -7.92 -18.83
CA VAL A 265 0.37 -8.11 -17.61
C VAL A 265 1.13 -8.89 -16.51
N ASN A 266 1.95 -9.87 -16.91
CA ASN A 266 2.76 -10.66 -15.96
C ASN A 266 3.87 -9.86 -15.24
N ALA A 267 4.31 -8.75 -15.79
CA ALA A 267 5.33 -7.87 -15.18
C ALA A 267 4.70 -6.74 -14.34
N HIS A 268 3.37 -6.67 -14.29
CA HIS A 268 2.68 -5.68 -13.47
C HIS A 268 2.97 -5.94 -11.98
N PRO A 269 3.31 -4.92 -11.16
CA PRO A 269 3.64 -5.10 -9.74
C PRO A 269 2.55 -5.82 -8.94
N GLN A 270 1.28 -5.64 -9.27
CA GLN A 270 0.16 -6.35 -8.65
C GLN A 270 0.21 -7.86 -8.91
N MET A 271 0.64 -8.28 -10.10
CA MET A 271 0.87 -9.70 -10.41
C MET A 271 2.06 -10.26 -9.64
N THR A 272 3.13 -9.47 -9.51
CA THR A 272 4.31 -9.84 -8.72
C THR A 272 3.95 -10.03 -7.25
N GLN A 273 3.19 -9.11 -6.67
CA GLN A 273 2.68 -9.21 -5.29
C GLN A 273 1.81 -10.46 -5.10
N ALA A 274 0.82 -10.67 -5.97
CA ALA A 274 -0.09 -11.82 -5.87
C ALA A 274 0.65 -13.17 -6.04
N SER A 275 1.61 -13.26 -6.97
CA SER A 275 2.39 -14.47 -7.21
C SER A 275 3.33 -14.79 -6.04
N ALA A 276 3.96 -13.77 -5.43
CA ALA A 276 4.77 -13.93 -4.22
C ALA A 276 3.92 -14.40 -3.04
N GLN A 277 2.71 -13.87 -2.88
CA GLN A 277 1.75 -14.31 -1.87
C GLN A 277 1.34 -15.78 -2.04
N VAL A 278 1.01 -16.22 -3.27
CA VAL A 278 0.69 -17.63 -3.57
C VAL A 278 1.88 -18.52 -3.21
N SER A 279 3.09 -18.14 -3.61
CA SER A 279 4.32 -18.90 -3.32
C SER A 279 4.58 -18.99 -1.82
N ARG A 280 4.40 -17.90 -1.07
CA ARG A 280 4.52 -17.88 0.39
C ARG A 280 3.53 -18.84 1.06
N LEU A 281 2.25 -18.77 0.69
CA LEU A 281 1.22 -19.64 1.26
C LEU A 281 1.43 -21.11 0.88
N GLN A 282 1.99 -21.40 -0.30
CA GLN A 282 2.40 -22.74 -0.69
C GLN A 282 3.48 -23.28 0.25
N LYS A 283 4.51 -22.48 0.58
CA LYS A 283 5.55 -22.86 1.53
C LYS A 283 4.97 -23.09 2.93
N GLN A 284 4.07 -22.24 3.38
CA GLN A 284 3.39 -22.40 4.65
C GLN A 284 2.53 -23.66 4.69
N HIS A 285 1.83 -24.00 3.60
CA HIS A 285 1.09 -25.27 3.49
C HIS A 285 2.03 -26.48 3.51
N GLN A 286 3.21 -26.41 2.90
CA GLN A 286 4.21 -27.48 2.99
C GLN A 286 4.66 -27.70 4.44
N LEU A 287 4.88 -26.65 5.22
CA LEU A 287 5.22 -26.74 6.64
C LEU A 287 4.15 -27.48 7.46
N THR A 288 2.88 -27.11 7.30
CA THR A 288 1.78 -27.74 8.04
C THR A 288 1.59 -29.22 7.69
N ARG A 289 2.06 -29.67 6.53
CA ARG A 289 2.08 -31.09 6.19
C ARG A 289 3.10 -31.89 6.99
N TYR A 290 4.25 -31.30 7.31
CA TYR A 290 5.30 -31.95 8.10
C TYR A 290 4.88 -32.16 9.56
N ASP A 291 4.00 -31.33 10.10
CA ASP A 291 3.50 -31.45 11.48
C ASP A 291 2.66 -32.73 11.72
N LEU A 292 2.13 -33.35 10.64
CA LEU A 292 1.36 -34.60 10.71
C LEU A 292 2.23 -35.85 10.77
N TRP A 293 3.54 -35.72 10.53
CA TRP A 293 4.43 -36.87 10.48
C TRP A 293 4.88 -37.29 11.87
N PRO A 294 5.18 -38.59 12.09
CA PRO A 294 5.83 -39.05 13.32
C PRO A 294 7.16 -38.31 13.51
N LYS A 295 7.45 -37.96 14.76
CA LYS A 295 8.71 -37.33 15.12
C LYS A 295 9.62 -38.40 15.71
N ALA A 296 10.83 -38.57 15.18
CA ALA A 296 11.87 -39.38 15.78
C ALA A 296 13.14 -38.53 15.87
N ASN A 297 13.70 -38.44 17.04
CA ASN A 297 14.87 -37.63 17.32
C ASN A 297 15.95 -38.51 17.97
N LEU A 298 17.15 -38.38 17.51
CA LEU A 298 18.35 -38.80 18.22
C LEU A 298 18.73 -37.70 19.20
N PHE A 299 18.91 -38.06 20.48
CA PHE A 299 19.34 -37.08 21.46
C PHE A 299 20.58 -37.57 22.22
N TYR A 300 21.41 -36.61 22.59
CA TYR A 300 22.46 -36.73 23.59
C TYR A 300 22.24 -35.69 24.66
N ARG A 301 22.17 -36.12 25.91
CA ARG A 301 21.95 -35.26 27.07
C ARG A 301 23.06 -35.45 28.07
N TYR A 302 23.59 -34.35 28.55
CA TYR A 302 24.54 -34.27 29.66
C TYR A 302 23.93 -33.39 30.77
N SER A 303 24.02 -33.84 32.00
CA SER A 303 23.65 -33.05 33.18
C SER A 303 24.67 -33.31 34.29
N GLY A 304 25.27 -32.25 34.77
CA GLY A 304 26.17 -32.28 35.94
C GLY A 304 25.57 -31.40 37.04
N THR A 305 25.42 -31.97 38.24
CA THR A 305 24.94 -31.22 39.41
C THR A 305 26.03 -31.27 40.47
N HIS A 306 26.45 -30.09 40.89
CA HIS A 306 27.36 -29.89 42.01
C HIS A 306 26.59 -29.23 43.16
N SER A 307 26.58 -29.83 44.34
CA SER A 307 25.81 -29.33 45.47
C SER A 307 26.65 -29.36 46.77
N SER A 308 26.49 -28.32 47.57
CA SER A 308 27.16 -28.26 48.89
C SER A 308 26.63 -29.28 49.91
N THR A 309 25.47 -29.89 49.63
CA THR A 309 24.75 -30.74 50.59
C THR A 309 24.54 -32.17 50.10
N VAL A 310 24.81 -32.47 48.82
CA VAL A 310 24.62 -33.78 48.20
C VAL A 310 25.86 -34.09 47.36
N GLU A 311 26.17 -35.37 47.17
CA GLU A 311 27.27 -35.80 46.30
C GLU A 311 27.07 -35.30 44.87
N ASP A 312 28.16 -34.95 44.21
CA ASP A 312 28.16 -34.51 42.82
C ASP A 312 27.65 -35.62 41.91
N THR A 313 26.72 -35.29 41.07
CA THR A 313 26.14 -36.23 40.11
C THR A 313 26.42 -35.83 38.68
N ILE A 314 26.84 -36.79 37.87
CA ILE A 314 27.00 -36.61 36.42
C ILE A 314 26.12 -37.65 35.72
N GLU A 315 25.17 -37.15 34.95
CA GLU A 315 24.29 -38.00 34.15
C GLU A 315 24.59 -37.79 32.66
N ARG A 316 24.69 -38.89 31.92
CA ARG A 316 24.85 -38.88 30.45
C ARG A 316 23.86 -39.84 29.86
N SER A 317 23.06 -39.40 28.93
CA SER A 317 22.11 -40.24 28.23
C SER A 317 22.18 -40.00 26.73
N VAL A 318 22.09 -41.11 25.98
CA VAL A 318 21.94 -41.12 24.54
C VAL A 318 20.79 -42.03 24.19
N GLY A 319 19.95 -41.59 23.26
CA GLY A 319 18.78 -42.38 22.91
C GLY A 319 18.04 -41.84 21.70
N ILE A 320 17.02 -42.59 21.31
CA ILE A 320 16.10 -42.21 20.27
C ILE A 320 14.73 -41.99 20.89
N SER A 321 14.18 -40.80 20.73
CA SER A 321 12.80 -40.49 21.11
C SER A 321 11.89 -40.63 19.91
N PHE A 322 10.77 -41.31 20.06
CA PHE A 322 9.73 -41.42 19.05
C PHE A 322 8.42 -40.91 19.63
N SER A 323 7.78 -39.98 18.89
CA SER A 323 6.46 -39.46 19.27
C SER A 323 5.54 -39.40 18.06
N TYR A 324 4.34 -39.95 18.24
CA TYR A 324 3.29 -39.91 17.26
C TYR A 324 1.93 -39.80 17.95
N THR A 325 1.15 -38.80 17.55
CA THR A 325 -0.20 -38.57 18.08
C THR A 325 -1.21 -38.83 16.95
N PRO A 326 -1.86 -40.00 16.89
CA PRO A 326 -2.77 -40.36 15.80
C PRO A 326 -4.04 -39.47 15.73
N THR A 327 -4.45 -38.92 16.87
CA THR A 327 -5.66 -38.10 17.04
C THR A 327 -5.36 -36.60 16.95
N GLN A 328 -4.60 -36.16 15.93
CA GLN A 328 -4.21 -34.76 15.76
C GLN A 328 -5.30 -33.97 15.02
N TRP A 329 -6.50 -33.84 15.59
CA TRP A 329 -7.62 -33.12 14.95
C TRP A 329 -7.27 -31.66 14.63
N GLN A 330 -6.64 -30.97 15.58
CA GLN A 330 -6.22 -29.58 15.40
C GLN A 330 -5.19 -29.44 14.27
N THR A 331 -4.19 -30.29 14.21
CA THR A 331 -3.15 -30.26 13.17
C THR A 331 -3.75 -30.55 11.78
N ARG A 332 -4.69 -31.50 11.69
CA ARG A 332 -5.41 -31.79 10.43
C ARG A 332 -6.28 -30.62 10.01
N ALA A 333 -6.98 -29.98 10.95
CA ALA A 333 -7.77 -28.78 10.67
C ALA A 333 -6.86 -27.63 10.19
N ASN A 334 -5.72 -27.38 10.86
CA ASN A 334 -4.75 -26.38 10.45
C ASN A 334 -4.17 -26.63 9.04
N GLN A 335 -3.91 -27.91 8.69
CA GLN A 335 -3.49 -28.29 7.35
C GLN A 335 -4.58 -28.01 6.31
N ALA A 336 -5.84 -28.36 6.61
CA ALA A 336 -6.97 -28.10 5.72
C ALA A 336 -7.18 -26.59 5.51
N ILE A 337 -7.12 -25.81 6.57
CA ILE A 337 -7.18 -24.34 6.54
C ILE A 337 -6.04 -23.79 5.67
N SER A 338 -4.81 -24.20 5.91
CA SER A 338 -3.64 -23.75 5.15
C SER A 338 -3.75 -24.11 3.66
N ARG A 339 -4.28 -25.30 3.32
CA ARG A 339 -4.57 -25.70 1.94
C ARG A 339 -5.60 -24.79 1.29
N ASN A 340 -6.70 -24.52 1.99
CA ASN A 340 -7.77 -23.68 1.46
C ASN A 340 -7.29 -22.24 1.28
N THR A 341 -6.51 -21.71 2.20
CA THR A 341 -5.90 -20.38 2.09
C THR A 341 -4.99 -20.28 0.86
N TRP A 342 -4.15 -21.30 0.62
CA TRP A 342 -3.33 -21.34 -0.57
C TRP A 342 -4.16 -21.44 -1.86
N LEU A 343 -5.22 -22.27 -1.89
CA LEU A 343 -6.11 -22.37 -3.05
C LEU A 343 -6.84 -21.06 -3.33
N ASN A 344 -7.35 -20.39 -2.30
CA ASN A 344 -7.97 -19.07 -2.44
C ASN A 344 -7.00 -18.06 -3.04
N ALA A 345 -5.78 -18.00 -2.55
CA ALA A 345 -4.76 -17.11 -3.11
C ALA A 345 -4.44 -17.40 -4.60
N ARG A 346 -4.52 -18.67 -5.04
CA ARG A 346 -4.41 -19.01 -6.47
C ARG A 346 -5.59 -18.47 -7.28
N TYR A 347 -6.81 -18.60 -6.77
CA TYR A 347 -7.98 -18.01 -7.43
C TYR A 347 -7.88 -16.48 -7.48
N ASP A 348 -7.40 -15.85 -6.41
CA ASP A 348 -7.17 -14.40 -6.37
C ASP A 348 -6.12 -13.96 -7.39
N LEU A 349 -5.04 -14.74 -7.57
CA LEU A 349 -4.03 -14.48 -8.61
C LEU A 349 -4.65 -14.56 -10.02
N ASP A 350 -5.44 -15.59 -10.29
CA ASP A 350 -6.12 -15.76 -11.59
C ASP A 350 -7.16 -14.66 -11.81
N ALA A 351 -7.91 -14.28 -10.77
CA ALA A 351 -8.85 -13.15 -10.81
C ALA A 351 -8.12 -11.82 -11.08
N THR A 352 -7.02 -11.55 -10.39
CA THR A 352 -6.20 -10.36 -10.58
C THR A 352 -5.69 -10.26 -12.02
N ARG A 353 -5.19 -11.38 -12.58
CA ARG A 353 -4.76 -11.44 -13.98
C ARG A 353 -5.88 -11.04 -14.93
N LYS A 354 -7.06 -11.68 -14.79
CA LYS A 354 -8.22 -11.39 -15.65
C LYS A 354 -8.71 -9.95 -15.50
N THR A 355 -8.68 -9.42 -14.29
CA THR A 355 -9.06 -8.03 -14.05
C THR A 355 -8.12 -7.07 -14.76
N LEU A 356 -6.79 -7.26 -14.66
CA LEU A 356 -5.81 -6.45 -15.35
C LEU A 356 -5.89 -6.57 -16.88
N GLU A 357 -6.11 -7.79 -17.40
CA GLU A 357 -6.31 -8.03 -18.84
C GLU A 357 -7.55 -7.30 -19.34
N ASN A 358 -8.68 -7.42 -18.63
CA ASN A 358 -9.93 -6.75 -18.99
C ASN A 358 -9.83 -5.25 -18.86
N GLU A 359 -9.21 -4.73 -17.80
CA GLU A 359 -9.02 -3.30 -17.61
C GLU A 359 -8.15 -2.71 -18.73
N ASN A 360 -7.04 -3.37 -19.05
CA ASN A 360 -6.18 -2.96 -20.15
C ASN A 360 -6.93 -2.96 -21.50
N TYR A 361 -7.71 -4.00 -21.77
CA TYR A 361 -8.53 -4.08 -23.00
C TYR A 361 -9.57 -2.96 -23.06
N LEU A 362 -10.36 -2.79 -22.00
CA LEU A 362 -11.42 -1.78 -21.96
C LEU A 362 -10.85 -0.36 -22.07
N ARG A 363 -9.76 -0.05 -21.34
CA ARG A 363 -9.10 1.26 -21.41
C ARG A 363 -8.49 1.54 -22.77
N SER A 364 -7.94 0.53 -23.44
CA SER A 364 -7.41 0.69 -24.80
C SER A 364 -8.52 0.94 -25.83
N GLN A 365 -9.67 0.28 -25.72
CA GLN A 365 -10.83 0.54 -26.57
C GLN A 365 -11.40 1.94 -26.33
N GLN A 366 -11.52 2.32 -25.06
CA GLN A 366 -11.96 3.66 -24.68
C GLN A 366 -11.02 4.74 -25.22
N GLN A 367 -9.71 4.50 -25.19
CA GLN A 367 -8.72 5.43 -25.73
C GLN A 367 -8.93 5.71 -27.21
N GLN A 368 -9.16 4.68 -28.02
CA GLN A 368 -9.43 4.82 -29.45
C GLN A 368 -10.75 5.57 -29.72
N LEU A 369 -11.76 5.38 -28.86
CA LEU A 369 -13.02 6.10 -28.97
C LEU A 369 -12.81 7.60 -28.66
N LEU A 370 -12.14 7.91 -27.55
CA LEU A 370 -11.86 9.28 -27.12
C LEU A 370 -10.98 10.04 -28.14
N GLU A 371 -10.04 9.36 -28.79
CA GLU A 371 -9.25 9.95 -29.88
C GLU A 371 -10.16 10.43 -31.03
N ARG A 372 -11.11 9.58 -31.46
CA ARG A 372 -12.06 9.95 -32.51
C ARG A 372 -13.04 11.08 -32.07
N GLN A 373 -13.47 11.04 -30.81
CA GLN A 373 -14.32 12.08 -30.23
C GLN A 373 -13.61 13.44 -30.20
N SER A 374 -12.34 13.43 -29.75
CA SER A 374 -11.49 14.64 -29.75
C SER A 374 -11.29 15.22 -31.15
N ASP A 375 -11.03 14.38 -32.17
CA ASP A 375 -10.91 14.83 -33.57
C ASP A 375 -12.20 15.46 -34.09
N LEU A 376 -13.36 14.88 -33.77
CA LEU A 376 -14.66 15.42 -34.13
C LEU A 376 -14.94 16.74 -33.40
N ALA A 377 -14.61 16.83 -32.11
CA ALA A 377 -14.78 18.03 -31.31
C ALA A 377 -13.94 19.20 -31.88
N LEU A 378 -12.69 18.93 -32.31
CA LEU A 378 -11.85 19.92 -32.99
C LEU A 378 -12.50 20.46 -34.29
N GLN A 379 -13.08 19.56 -35.09
CA GLN A 379 -13.79 19.96 -36.32
C GLN A 379 -15.04 20.79 -36.00
N LEU A 380 -15.78 20.44 -34.94
CA LEU A 380 -16.95 21.15 -34.48
C LEU A 380 -16.60 22.58 -34.01
N VAL A 381 -15.53 22.74 -33.25
CA VAL A 381 -15.04 24.06 -32.82
C VAL A 381 -14.69 24.92 -34.01
N ALA A 382 -13.93 24.39 -34.97
CA ALA A 382 -13.53 25.12 -36.17
C ALA A 382 -14.75 25.54 -37.03
N LEU A 383 -15.77 24.69 -37.14
CA LEU A 383 -17.01 24.99 -37.87
C LEU A 383 -17.85 26.02 -37.12
N ALA A 384 -17.99 25.90 -35.80
CA ALA A 384 -18.73 26.85 -34.98
C ALA A 384 -18.08 28.24 -34.99
N GLU A 385 -16.76 28.32 -34.90
CA GLU A 385 -15.99 29.56 -35.03
C GLU A 385 -16.23 30.25 -36.38
N LYS A 386 -16.14 29.48 -37.47
CA LYS A 386 -16.44 29.97 -38.82
C LYS A 386 -17.88 30.49 -38.94
N THR A 387 -18.83 29.76 -38.36
CA THR A 387 -20.26 30.16 -38.37
C THR A 387 -20.46 31.44 -37.59
N TYR A 388 -19.85 31.56 -36.40
CA TYR A 388 -19.87 32.79 -35.61
C TYR A 388 -19.29 33.98 -36.41
N GLY A 389 -18.10 33.83 -37.00
CA GLY A 389 -17.47 34.87 -37.81
C GLY A 389 -18.34 35.31 -39.01
N GLN A 390 -19.00 34.36 -39.69
CA GLN A 390 -19.93 34.68 -40.79
C GLN A 390 -21.18 35.45 -40.29
N GLN A 391 -21.75 35.05 -39.14
CA GLN A 391 -22.91 35.77 -38.58
C GLN A 391 -22.54 37.16 -38.11
N LEU A 392 -21.33 37.35 -37.59
CA LEU A 392 -20.82 38.65 -37.17
C LEU A 392 -20.69 39.61 -38.39
N LEU A 393 -20.06 39.16 -39.50
CA LEU A 393 -19.94 39.94 -40.73
C LEU A 393 -21.32 40.33 -41.32
N ARG A 394 -22.25 39.37 -41.38
CA ARG A 394 -23.62 39.63 -41.85
C ARG A 394 -24.39 40.61 -40.95
N PHE A 395 -24.09 40.64 -39.67
CA PHE A 395 -24.65 41.60 -38.73
C PHE A 395 -24.09 43.02 -38.99
N GLU A 396 -22.79 43.14 -39.24
CA GLU A 396 -22.14 44.40 -39.61
C GLU A 396 -22.72 44.96 -40.92
N GLU A 397 -23.06 44.06 -41.84
CA GLU A 397 -23.73 44.43 -43.11
C GLU A 397 -25.23 44.72 -42.93
N GLY A 398 -25.77 44.54 -41.71
CA GLY A 398 -27.19 44.79 -41.41
C GLY A 398 -28.17 43.72 -41.91
N VAL A 399 -27.65 42.54 -42.31
CA VAL A 399 -28.43 41.43 -42.87
C VAL A 399 -28.82 40.39 -41.76
N ALA A 400 -28.00 40.23 -40.71
CA ALA A 400 -28.28 39.32 -39.62
C ALA A 400 -28.79 40.06 -38.37
N SER A 401 -29.56 39.35 -37.54
CA SER A 401 -30.05 39.89 -36.26
C SER A 401 -28.99 39.72 -35.14
N ALA A 402 -29.04 40.58 -34.13
CA ALA A 402 -28.21 40.43 -32.93
C ALA A 402 -28.43 39.07 -32.20
N ALA A 403 -29.64 38.52 -32.31
CA ALA A 403 -29.97 37.21 -31.77
C ALA A 403 -29.22 36.09 -32.48
N SER A 404 -29.10 36.13 -33.82
CA SER A 404 -28.37 35.10 -34.57
C SER A 404 -26.85 35.10 -34.28
N VAL A 405 -26.26 36.27 -34.05
CA VAL A 405 -24.86 36.39 -33.63
C VAL A 405 -24.65 35.83 -32.24
N ARG A 406 -25.56 36.14 -31.32
CA ARG A 406 -25.54 35.58 -29.97
C ARG A 406 -25.59 34.07 -29.97
N ASP A 407 -26.54 33.51 -30.73
CA ASP A 407 -26.76 32.06 -30.75
C ASP A 407 -25.55 31.35 -31.38
N ALA A 408 -24.96 31.90 -32.43
CA ALA A 408 -23.73 31.40 -33.03
C ALA A 408 -22.52 31.48 -32.05
N HIS A 409 -22.40 32.58 -31.29
CA HIS A 409 -21.35 32.71 -30.26
C HIS A 409 -21.54 31.73 -29.12
N ASN A 410 -22.76 31.55 -28.60
CA ASN A 410 -23.04 30.58 -27.56
C ASN A 410 -22.72 29.14 -28.00
N GLN A 411 -23.09 28.79 -29.25
CA GLN A 411 -22.76 27.52 -29.86
C GLN A 411 -21.23 27.30 -29.95
N TRP A 412 -20.49 28.32 -30.36
CA TRP A 412 -19.03 28.25 -30.41
C TRP A 412 -18.43 28.03 -29.00
N GLN A 413 -18.89 28.76 -27.99
CA GLN A 413 -18.47 28.52 -26.60
C GLN A 413 -18.80 27.13 -26.10
N GLU A 414 -20.00 26.61 -26.36
CA GLU A 414 -20.40 25.25 -25.98
C GLU A 414 -19.49 24.21 -26.64
N THR A 415 -19.11 24.39 -27.91
CA THR A 415 -18.19 23.48 -28.58
C THR A 415 -16.77 23.57 -28.02
N GLN A 416 -16.29 24.73 -27.56
CA GLN A 416 -15.00 24.86 -26.89
C GLN A 416 -14.99 24.17 -25.53
N MET A 417 -16.06 24.32 -24.76
CA MET A 417 -16.21 23.59 -23.47
C MET A 417 -16.25 22.07 -23.68
N SER A 418 -17.01 21.62 -24.70
CA SER A 418 -17.05 20.19 -25.05
C SER A 418 -15.67 19.63 -25.44
N LEU A 419 -14.90 20.39 -26.25
CA LEU A 419 -13.53 20.01 -26.61
C LEU A 419 -12.63 19.91 -25.41
N LEU A 420 -12.75 20.84 -24.46
CA LEU A 420 -11.98 20.78 -23.21
C LEU A 420 -12.32 19.53 -22.38
N ASP A 421 -13.62 19.19 -22.31
CA ASP A 421 -14.06 17.96 -21.60
C ASP A 421 -13.54 16.70 -22.29
N GLU A 422 -13.60 16.62 -23.64
CA GLU A 422 -13.06 15.47 -24.39
C GLU A 422 -11.54 15.31 -24.20
N HIS A 423 -10.79 16.42 -24.23
CA HIS A 423 -9.36 16.38 -23.94
C HIS A 423 -9.06 15.94 -22.51
N THR A 424 -9.84 16.41 -21.54
CA THR A 424 -9.71 16.01 -20.13
C THR A 424 -9.93 14.50 -19.97
N GLN A 425 -11.01 13.97 -20.54
CA GLN A 425 -11.33 12.54 -20.49
C GLN A 425 -10.28 11.70 -21.23
N TRP A 426 -9.77 12.17 -22.35
CA TRP A 426 -8.70 11.50 -23.09
C TRP A 426 -7.43 11.37 -22.24
N LEU A 427 -6.99 12.47 -21.59
CA LEU A 427 -5.84 12.49 -20.71
C LEU A 427 -6.03 11.58 -19.49
N GLN A 428 -7.16 11.66 -18.81
CA GLN A 428 -7.48 10.82 -17.66
C GLN A 428 -7.45 9.34 -18.05
N ASN A 429 -8.09 8.98 -19.18
CA ASN A 429 -8.09 7.60 -19.65
C ASN A 429 -6.66 7.12 -20.02
N ARG A 430 -5.84 7.99 -20.62
CA ARG A 430 -4.44 7.68 -20.95
C ARG A 430 -3.60 7.41 -19.69
N ILE A 431 -3.81 8.19 -18.63
CA ILE A 431 -3.19 7.97 -17.32
C ILE A 431 -3.61 6.61 -16.74
N HIS A 432 -4.90 6.31 -16.76
CA HIS A 432 -5.42 5.03 -16.30
C HIS A 432 -4.89 3.84 -17.13
N LEU A 433 -4.80 3.99 -18.45
CA LEU A 433 -4.26 2.97 -19.34
C LEU A 433 -2.77 2.68 -19.02
N ASN A 434 -1.96 3.72 -18.84
CA ASN A 434 -0.56 3.57 -18.48
C ASN A 434 -0.40 2.87 -17.13
N TYR A 435 -1.23 3.21 -16.15
CA TYR A 435 -1.27 2.52 -14.87
C TYR A 435 -1.62 1.03 -15.03
N ALA A 436 -2.68 0.69 -15.76
CA ALA A 436 -3.11 -0.69 -16.02
C ALA A 436 -2.04 -1.52 -16.77
N GLN A 437 -1.19 -0.85 -17.56
CA GLN A 437 -0.06 -1.46 -18.28
C GLN A 437 1.21 -1.55 -17.42
N GLY A 438 1.21 -1.03 -16.21
CA GLY A 438 2.38 -0.97 -15.33
C GLY A 438 3.52 -0.11 -15.90
N ARG A 439 3.20 0.79 -16.84
CA ARG A 439 4.20 1.66 -17.46
C ARG A 439 4.67 2.70 -16.46
N GLU A 440 5.98 2.89 -16.34
CA GLU A 440 6.51 4.09 -15.72
C GLU A 440 6.03 5.30 -16.52
N MET A 441 5.33 6.19 -15.86
CA MET A 441 4.75 7.34 -16.52
C MET A 441 5.83 8.38 -16.77
N HIS A 442 6.41 8.37 -17.97
CA HIS A 442 7.37 9.39 -18.43
C HIS A 442 6.72 10.77 -18.67
N PHE A 443 5.57 11.03 -18.03
CA PHE A 443 4.89 12.31 -18.05
C PHE A 443 5.76 13.49 -17.62
N LEU A 444 6.76 13.20 -16.77
CA LEU A 444 7.67 14.22 -16.24
C LEU A 444 8.55 14.86 -17.30
N ALA A 445 8.75 14.20 -18.45
CA ALA A 445 9.53 14.75 -19.57
C ALA A 445 8.75 15.81 -20.40
N CYS A 446 7.41 15.82 -20.28
CA CYS A 446 6.54 16.75 -20.99
C CYS A 446 6.17 18.01 -20.20
N LEU A 447 6.67 18.12 -19.00
CA LEU A 447 6.26 19.19 -18.08
C LEU A 447 7.48 20.07 -17.79
N PRO A 448 7.33 21.41 -17.87
CA PRO A 448 8.40 22.34 -17.64
C PRO A 448 9.00 22.27 -16.22
#